data_ade93f069f8acd68501eafc0f4b4dcba
#
_entry.id   ade93f069f8acd68501eafc0f4b4dcba
#
_cell.length_a   1.000
_cell.length_b   1.000
_cell.length_c   1.000
_cell.angle_alpha   90.00
_cell.angle_beta   90.00
_cell.angle_gamma   90.00
#
_symmetry.space_group_name_H-M   'P 1'
#
loop_
_entity.id
_entity.type
_entity.pdbx_description
1 polymer ?
#
loop_
_entity_poly.entity_id
_entity_poly.type
_entity_poly.pdbx_seq_one_letter_code
_entity_poly.pdbx_strand_id
1 'polypeptide(L)'
;HFGQLIAHVAKTRNLRAGSIIGSGTVSNKGITDANGRTEWPKGYSCIAEKRCIETIQDGKPSTDFMKFGDTIRIEVKGKDGASIFGAIDQAIAAPAA
;
A
#
# COMPACT_ATOMS: atom_id res chain seq x y z
N HIS A 1 -5.64 -16.34 4.52
CA HIS A 1 -6.52 -15.15 4.56
C HIS A 1 -6.55 -14.53 5.97
N PHE A 2 -7.14 -13.35 6.12
CA PHE A 2 -7.15 -12.62 7.40
C PHE A 2 -7.77 -13.41 8.56
N GLY A 3 -8.77 -14.23 8.30
CA GLY A 3 -9.34 -15.10 9.32
C GLY A 3 -8.30 -16.03 9.98
N GLN A 4 -7.35 -16.52 9.22
CA GLN A 4 -6.25 -17.34 9.76
C GLN A 4 -5.29 -16.51 10.63
N LEU A 5 -5.01 -15.25 10.23
CA LEU A 5 -4.19 -14.34 11.02
C LEU A 5 -4.86 -14.01 12.35
N ILE A 6 -6.15 -13.70 12.34
CA ILE A 6 -6.94 -13.43 13.54
C ILE A 6 -6.95 -14.64 14.47
N ALA A 7 -7.24 -15.83 13.94
CA ALA A 7 -7.25 -17.07 14.71
C ALA A 7 -5.87 -17.36 15.33
N HIS A 8 -4.80 -17.10 14.60
CA HIS A 8 -3.44 -17.30 15.09
C HIS A 8 -3.11 -16.40 16.29
N VAL A 9 -3.39 -15.10 16.17
CA VAL A 9 -3.15 -14.15 17.26
C VAL A 9 -4.03 -14.45 18.48
N ALA A 10 -5.29 -14.85 18.26
CA ALA A 10 -6.23 -15.14 19.33
C ALA A 10 -5.90 -16.40 20.15
N LYS A 11 -4.98 -17.25 19.69
CA LYS A 11 -4.52 -18.43 20.46
C LYS A 11 -3.83 -18.07 21.76
N THR A 12 -3.12 -16.95 21.80
CA THR A 12 -2.25 -16.60 22.91
C THR A 12 -2.67 -15.34 23.65
N ARG A 13 -3.67 -14.63 23.16
CA ARG A 13 -4.15 -13.37 23.76
C ARG A 13 -5.60 -13.08 23.37
N ASN A 14 -6.27 -12.34 24.25
CA ASN A 14 -7.61 -11.84 23.97
C ASN A 14 -7.52 -10.55 23.18
N LEU A 15 -8.19 -10.49 22.03
CA LEU A 15 -8.29 -9.29 21.22
C LEU A 15 -9.37 -8.37 21.80
N ARG A 16 -9.09 -7.08 21.85
CA ARG A 16 -10.02 -6.04 22.29
C ARG A 16 -10.66 -5.34 21.10
N ALA A 17 -11.80 -4.70 21.34
CA ALA A 17 -12.39 -3.80 20.37
C ALA A 17 -11.39 -2.70 20.00
N GLY A 18 -11.27 -2.38 18.71
CA GLY A 18 -10.30 -1.44 18.21
C GLY A 18 -8.92 -2.04 17.85
N SER A 19 -8.71 -3.35 18.09
CA SER A 19 -7.49 -4.02 17.64
C SER A 19 -7.37 -4.01 16.13
N ILE A 20 -6.16 -3.75 15.62
CA ILE A 20 -5.85 -3.76 14.19
C ILE A 20 -5.01 -4.99 13.88
N ILE A 21 -5.47 -5.80 12.92
CA ILE A 21 -4.74 -6.95 12.40
C ILE A 21 -4.24 -6.59 11.00
N GLY A 22 -2.93 -6.50 10.84
CA GLY A 22 -2.28 -6.23 9.56
C GLY A 22 -1.50 -7.43 9.05
N SER A 23 -1.55 -7.65 7.75
CA SER A 23 -0.60 -8.53 7.06
C SER A 23 0.65 -7.74 6.68
N GLY A 24 1.68 -8.38 6.18
CA GLY A 24 2.71 -7.69 5.43
C GLY A 24 2.13 -7.09 4.13
N THR A 25 2.91 -6.22 3.49
CA THR A 25 2.53 -5.62 2.22
C THR A 25 2.23 -6.68 1.16
N VAL A 26 1.12 -6.51 0.45
CA VAL A 26 0.71 -7.37 -0.66
C VAL A 26 0.98 -6.63 -1.96
N SER A 27 1.93 -7.13 -2.74
CA SER A 27 2.33 -6.53 -4.01
C SER A 27 1.61 -7.22 -5.18
N ASN A 28 1.30 -6.45 -6.22
CA ASN A 28 0.82 -7.01 -7.48
C ASN A 28 1.97 -7.71 -8.20
N LYS A 29 1.65 -8.78 -8.94
CA LYS A 29 2.59 -9.43 -9.83
C LYS A 29 2.82 -8.56 -11.06
N GLY A 30 4.08 -8.34 -11.41
CA GLY A 30 4.46 -7.66 -12.64
C GLY A 30 4.29 -8.55 -13.87
N ILE A 31 4.25 -7.92 -15.03
CA ILE A 31 4.22 -8.57 -16.34
C ILE A 31 5.50 -8.21 -17.06
N THR A 32 6.28 -9.23 -17.45
CA THR A 32 7.56 -9.04 -18.15
C THR A 32 7.34 -9.18 -19.66
N ASP A 33 7.80 -8.20 -20.42
CA ASP A 33 7.74 -8.19 -21.87
C ASP A 33 8.87 -9.03 -22.51
N ALA A 34 8.87 -9.10 -23.84
CA ALA A 34 9.86 -9.85 -24.61
C ALA A 34 11.29 -9.29 -24.47
N ASN A 35 11.44 -8.04 -24.08
CA ASN A 35 12.73 -7.37 -23.86
C ASN A 35 13.26 -7.55 -22.43
N GLY A 36 12.53 -8.25 -21.58
CA GLY A 36 12.90 -8.47 -20.19
C GLY A 36 12.52 -7.33 -19.24
N ARG A 37 11.83 -6.29 -19.72
CA ARG A 37 11.33 -5.23 -18.87
C ARG A 37 10.01 -5.63 -18.21
N THR A 38 9.90 -5.40 -16.92
CA THR A 38 8.69 -5.71 -16.15
C THR A 38 7.90 -4.44 -15.86
N GLU A 39 6.59 -4.51 -16.03
CA GLU A 39 5.65 -3.44 -15.71
C GLU A 39 4.59 -3.93 -14.73
N TRP A 40 4.01 -3.01 -13.99
CA TRP A 40 2.97 -3.27 -12.99
C TRP A 40 1.68 -2.53 -13.35
N PRO A 41 0.87 -3.05 -14.30
CA PRO A 41 -0.34 -2.36 -14.78
C PRO A 41 -1.41 -2.17 -13.69
N LYS A 42 -1.37 -2.99 -12.63
CA LYS A 42 -2.24 -2.83 -11.45
C LYS A 42 -1.66 -1.92 -10.37
N GLY A 43 -0.52 -1.31 -10.65
CA GLY A 43 0.17 -0.41 -9.72
C GLY A 43 1.10 -1.10 -8.73
N TYR A 44 1.81 -0.28 -8.01
CA TYR A 44 2.78 -0.68 -6.98
C TYR A 44 2.11 -0.64 -5.61
N SER A 45 2.63 -1.40 -4.66
CA SER A 45 2.10 -1.43 -3.29
C SER A 45 2.43 -0.17 -2.49
N CYS A 46 3.56 0.47 -2.80
CA CYS A 46 3.98 1.71 -2.15
C CYS A 46 5.07 2.42 -2.96
N ILE A 47 5.38 3.65 -2.58
CA ILE A 47 6.43 4.45 -3.23
C ILE A 47 7.80 3.79 -3.10
N ALA A 48 8.12 3.20 -1.95
CA ALA A 48 9.39 2.52 -1.74
C ALA A 48 9.56 1.33 -2.71
N GLU A 49 8.52 0.52 -2.92
CA GLU A 49 8.55 -0.57 -3.90
C GLU A 49 8.83 -0.03 -5.31
N LYS A 50 8.11 1.01 -5.72
CA LYS A 50 8.33 1.62 -7.04
C LYS A 50 9.76 2.10 -7.21
N ARG A 51 10.31 2.79 -6.23
CA ARG A 51 11.70 3.27 -6.24
C ARG A 51 12.72 2.13 -6.32
N CYS A 52 12.48 1.02 -5.61
CA CYS A 52 13.33 -0.16 -5.69
C CYS A 52 13.30 -0.79 -7.08
N ILE A 53 12.12 -0.90 -7.68
CA ILE A 53 11.98 -1.43 -9.05
C ILE A 53 12.68 -0.53 -10.07
N GLU A 54 12.52 0.78 -9.97
CA GLU A 54 13.24 1.75 -10.82
C GLU A 54 14.76 1.59 -10.68
N THR A 55 15.25 1.41 -9.46
CA THR A 55 16.68 1.18 -9.19
C THR A 55 17.18 -0.11 -9.84
N ILE A 56 16.40 -1.19 -9.77
CA ILE A 56 16.76 -2.47 -10.38
C ILE A 56 16.77 -2.38 -11.91
N GLN A 57 15.74 -1.76 -12.49
CA GLN A 57 15.57 -1.70 -13.95
C GLN A 57 16.37 -0.57 -14.62
N ASP A 58 16.46 0.58 -13.98
CA ASP A 58 16.99 1.81 -14.57
C ASP A 58 18.28 2.30 -13.90
N GLY A 59 18.74 1.62 -12.85
CA GLY A 59 19.96 1.94 -12.10
C GLY A 59 19.80 3.02 -11.03
N LYS A 60 18.73 3.79 -11.05
CA LYS A 60 18.40 4.84 -10.06
C LYS A 60 16.91 5.08 -9.97
N PRO A 61 16.40 5.53 -8.81
CA PRO A 61 14.99 5.89 -8.69
C PRO A 61 14.70 7.23 -9.36
N SER A 62 13.54 7.35 -9.99
CA SER A 62 13.02 8.59 -10.58
C SER A 62 11.81 9.15 -9.84
N THR A 63 11.09 8.31 -9.10
CA THR A 63 9.95 8.72 -8.28
C THR A 63 10.42 9.25 -6.94
N ASP A 64 9.97 10.45 -6.58
CA ASP A 64 10.24 11.03 -5.25
C ASP A 64 9.34 10.42 -4.17
N PHE A 65 9.80 10.49 -2.92
CA PHE A 65 8.91 10.31 -1.77
C PHE A 65 7.96 11.51 -1.63
N MET A 66 6.90 11.34 -0.86
CA MET A 66 5.95 12.40 -0.58
C MET A 66 6.64 13.61 0.08
N LYS A 67 6.23 14.80 -0.31
CA LYS A 67 6.73 16.09 0.18
C LYS A 67 5.63 16.83 0.90
N PHE A 68 6.01 17.81 1.70
CA PHE A 68 5.04 18.73 2.29
C PHE A 68 4.24 19.43 1.19
N GLY A 69 2.94 19.47 1.32
CA GLY A 69 2.01 20.00 0.33
C GLY A 69 1.40 18.96 -0.62
N ASP A 70 1.99 17.76 -0.72
CA ASP A 70 1.38 16.67 -1.48
C ASP A 70 0.10 16.20 -0.80
N THR A 71 -0.84 15.69 -1.59
CA THR A 71 -2.09 15.15 -1.10
C THR A 71 -2.16 13.64 -1.30
N ILE A 72 -2.85 12.97 -0.40
CA ILE A 72 -3.10 11.53 -0.50
C ILE A 72 -4.59 11.27 -0.28
N ARG A 73 -5.15 10.40 -1.14
CA ARG A 73 -6.51 9.90 -0.98
C ARG A 73 -6.49 8.38 -1.01
N ILE A 74 -7.09 7.77 0.00
CA ILE A 74 -7.21 6.32 0.13
C ILE A 74 -8.66 5.97 0.41
N GLU A 75 -9.24 5.10 -0.41
CA GLU A 75 -10.63 4.68 -0.29
C GLU A 75 -10.80 3.27 -0.83
N VAL A 76 -11.73 2.52 -0.24
CA VAL A 76 -12.18 1.22 -0.75
C VAL A 76 -13.66 1.30 -1.06
N LYS A 77 -14.02 1.04 -2.31
CA LYS A 77 -15.41 1.02 -2.78
C LYS A 77 -15.90 -0.41 -2.94
N GLY A 78 -17.14 -0.64 -2.53
CA GLY A 78 -17.86 -1.88 -2.79
C GLY A 78 -18.33 -1.98 -4.25
N LYS A 79 -18.96 -3.09 -4.58
CA LYS A 79 -19.49 -3.33 -5.93
C LYS A 79 -20.59 -2.33 -6.34
N ASP A 80 -21.27 -1.77 -5.37
CA ASP A 80 -22.31 -0.72 -5.54
C ASP A 80 -21.72 0.69 -5.72
N GLY A 81 -20.40 0.83 -5.66
CA GLY A 81 -19.69 2.11 -5.75
C GLY A 81 -19.65 2.89 -4.44
N ALA A 82 -20.29 2.42 -3.39
CA ALA A 82 -20.27 3.07 -2.08
C ALA A 82 -18.96 2.78 -1.33
N SER A 83 -18.45 3.78 -0.61
CA SER A 83 -17.27 3.62 0.24
C SER A 83 -17.59 2.70 1.43
N ILE A 84 -16.74 1.70 1.66
CA ILE A 84 -16.91 0.72 2.74
C ILE A 84 -16.50 1.31 4.08
N PHE A 85 -15.40 2.06 4.12
CA PHE A 85 -14.78 2.56 5.36
C PHE A 85 -14.68 4.09 5.42
N GLY A 86 -15.24 4.81 4.45
CA GLY A 86 -14.95 6.22 4.27
C GLY A 86 -13.63 6.42 3.52
N ALA A 87 -13.21 7.66 3.39
CA ALA A 87 -12.00 8.03 2.67
C ALA A 87 -11.01 8.73 3.59
N ILE A 88 -9.72 8.43 3.40
CA ILE A 88 -8.64 9.29 3.84
C ILE A 88 -8.37 10.27 2.70
N ASP A 89 -8.38 11.56 2.99
CA ASP A 89 -8.12 12.63 2.03
C ASP A 89 -7.39 13.75 2.76
N GLN A 90 -6.08 13.75 2.66
CA GLN A 90 -5.21 14.57 3.52
C GLN A 90 -4.04 15.16 2.72
N ALA A 91 -3.55 16.29 3.21
CA ALA A 91 -2.31 16.88 2.75
C ALA A 91 -1.16 16.55 3.71
N ILE A 92 0.03 16.37 3.16
CA ILE A 92 1.26 16.19 3.95
C ILE A 92 1.69 17.55 4.47
N ALA A 93 1.76 17.71 5.77
CA ALA A 93 2.14 18.96 6.42
C ALA A 93 3.43 18.80 7.21
N ALA A 94 4.19 19.89 7.31
CA ALA A 94 5.33 19.93 8.20
C ALA A 94 4.84 19.82 9.66
N PRO A 95 5.56 19.08 10.54
CA PRO A 95 5.20 19.04 11.94
C PRO A 95 5.29 20.44 12.56
N ALA A 96 4.41 20.74 13.50
CA ALA A 96 4.51 21.95 14.29
C ALA A 96 5.79 21.93 15.13
N ALA A 97 6.45 23.08 15.20
CA ALA A 97 7.68 23.24 15.99
C ALA A 97 7.38 23.19 17.52
#